data_c3c63e7de392e289498747e546258117
#
_entry.id   c3c63e7de392e289498747e546258117
#
_cell.length_a   1.000
_cell.length_b   1.000
_cell.length_c   1.000
_cell.angle_alpha   90.00
_cell.angle_beta   90.00
_cell.angle_gamma   90.00
#
_symmetry.space_group_name_H-M   'P 1'
#
loop_
_entity.id
_entity.type
_entity.pdbx_description
1 polymer ?
#
loop_
_entity_poly.entity_id
_entity_poly.type
_entity_poly.pdbx_seq_one_letter_code
_entity_poly.pdbx_strand_id
1 'polypeptide(L)'
;MIIKLKLVLWSWLWAYRINKIRSLSKKHIKKKKELSPHFRSSLVLKYTKSLLKLYNVKVEIKGYENLQKTPAMAVANHASNADSLIIYSALEKQNKDEQDKENVLTFLAKKELENKKVTKWILQLIDTFFIDRKKIKESFTTLVDFGKFVRDKKTYGVVFPEGTRTEDGHIQNFKIGAFKIAKKQFLPIIPITINNSGRVFDSNRKEKLVVEVIIHKPIKAPFVASQPAEALALKAKNIIEQNYVKHTAEKELKKGK
;
A
#
# COMPACT_ATOMS: atom_id res chain seq x y z
N MET A 1 4.07 -16.04 -22.68
CA MET A 1 4.92 -16.90 -21.81
C MET A 1 4.22 -17.12 -20.49
N ILE A 2 4.10 -18.36 -20.03
CA ILE A 2 3.39 -18.77 -18.81
C ILE A 2 4.11 -18.17 -17.60
N ILE A 3 3.37 -17.68 -16.61
CA ILE A 3 3.92 -17.03 -15.39
C ILE A 3 4.93 -17.93 -14.70
N LYS A 4 4.63 -19.22 -14.52
CA LYS A 4 5.54 -20.20 -13.90
C LYS A 4 6.91 -20.27 -14.60
N LEU A 5 6.92 -20.28 -15.93
CA LEU A 5 8.17 -20.29 -16.71
C LEU A 5 8.96 -18.99 -16.49
N LYS A 6 8.29 -17.84 -16.46
CA LYS A 6 8.95 -16.57 -16.13
C LYS A 6 9.57 -16.59 -14.73
N LEU A 7 8.87 -17.14 -13.73
CA LEU A 7 9.37 -17.24 -12.36
C LEU A 7 10.65 -18.07 -12.29
N VAL A 8 10.71 -19.18 -13.03
CA VAL A 8 11.92 -20.02 -13.10
C VAL A 8 13.07 -19.28 -13.81
N LEU A 9 12.81 -18.79 -15.03
CA LEU A 9 13.84 -18.14 -15.85
C LEU A 9 14.46 -16.90 -15.18
N TRP A 10 13.68 -16.13 -14.43
CA TRP A 10 14.12 -14.91 -13.76
C TRP A 10 14.48 -15.10 -12.29
N SER A 11 14.51 -16.34 -11.79
CA SER A 11 14.77 -16.65 -10.37
C SER A 11 16.10 -16.10 -9.87
N TRP A 12 17.18 -16.24 -10.67
CA TRP A 12 18.53 -15.73 -10.35
C TRP A 12 18.54 -14.20 -10.19
N LEU A 13 17.83 -13.48 -11.05
CA LEU A 13 17.73 -12.03 -10.97
C LEU A 13 16.98 -11.60 -9.71
N TRP A 14 15.91 -12.35 -9.33
CA TRP A 14 15.17 -12.07 -8.10
C TRP A 14 15.99 -12.41 -6.86
N ALA A 15 16.81 -13.46 -6.88
CA ALA A 15 17.76 -13.76 -5.81
C ALA A 15 18.76 -12.61 -5.62
N TYR A 16 19.35 -12.08 -6.71
CA TYR A 16 20.19 -10.90 -6.66
C TYR A 16 19.47 -9.67 -6.08
N ARG A 17 18.25 -9.37 -6.55
CA ARG A 17 17.46 -8.23 -6.06
C ARG A 17 17.13 -8.35 -4.57
N ILE A 18 16.74 -9.53 -4.11
CA ILE A 18 16.47 -9.82 -2.70
C ILE A 18 17.73 -9.61 -1.85
N ASN A 19 18.89 -10.09 -2.29
CA ASN A 19 20.14 -9.86 -1.59
C ASN A 19 20.52 -8.37 -1.55
N LYS A 20 20.28 -7.61 -2.62
CA LYS A 20 20.46 -6.16 -2.64
C LYS A 20 19.55 -5.46 -1.65
N ILE A 21 18.24 -5.80 -1.63
CA ILE A 21 17.28 -5.28 -0.64
C ILE A 21 17.74 -5.59 0.78
N ARG A 22 18.14 -6.84 1.06
CA ARG A 22 18.67 -7.27 2.37
C ARG A 22 19.86 -6.43 2.81
N SER A 23 20.83 -6.23 1.91
CA SER A 23 22.04 -5.45 2.19
C SER A 23 21.69 -3.99 2.50
N LEU A 24 20.86 -3.36 1.67
CA LEU A 24 20.45 -1.97 1.83
C LEU A 24 19.59 -1.77 3.08
N SER A 25 18.65 -2.67 3.37
CA SER A 25 17.85 -2.63 4.59
C SER A 25 18.73 -2.69 5.84
N LYS A 26 19.71 -3.61 5.87
CA LYS A 26 20.65 -3.70 7.00
C LYS A 26 21.49 -2.43 7.17
N LYS A 27 21.96 -1.81 6.06
CA LYS A 27 22.72 -0.56 6.08
C LYS A 27 21.86 0.59 6.59
N HIS A 28 20.62 0.68 6.14
CA HIS A 28 19.66 1.70 6.54
C HIS A 28 19.34 1.62 8.05
N ILE A 29 18.93 0.45 8.54
CA ILE A 29 18.58 0.26 9.95
C ILE A 29 19.77 0.48 10.88
N LYS A 30 20.98 0.04 10.49
CA LYS A 30 22.19 0.24 11.28
C LYS A 30 22.77 1.65 11.13
N LYS A 31 22.11 2.55 10.42
CA LYS A 31 22.58 3.92 10.13
C LYS A 31 24.01 3.99 9.57
N LYS A 32 24.50 2.87 9.00
CA LYS A 32 25.85 2.82 8.42
C LYS A 32 25.99 3.62 7.12
N LYS A 33 24.88 3.88 6.43
CA LYS A 33 24.79 4.70 5.25
C LYS A 33 23.43 5.39 5.24
N GLU A 34 23.44 6.71 5.17
CA GLU A 34 22.21 7.47 4.96
C GLU A 34 21.74 7.27 3.51
N LEU A 35 20.62 6.57 3.36
CA LEU A 35 19.97 6.34 2.07
C LEU A 35 18.80 7.31 1.96
N SER A 36 18.83 8.20 0.96
CA SER A 36 17.73 9.16 0.80
C SER A 36 16.39 8.44 0.66
N PRO A 37 15.31 8.96 1.24
CA PRO A 37 13.96 8.36 1.14
C PRO A 37 13.53 8.17 -0.32
N HIS A 38 13.82 9.13 -1.18
CA HIS A 38 13.50 9.07 -2.61
C HIS A 38 14.25 7.93 -3.33
N PHE A 39 15.55 7.74 -3.05
CA PHE A 39 16.30 6.61 -3.62
C PHE A 39 15.69 5.27 -3.19
N ARG A 40 15.33 5.13 -1.90
CA ARG A 40 14.72 3.90 -1.37
C ARG A 40 13.35 3.66 -2.00
N SER A 41 12.54 4.72 -2.14
CA SER A 41 11.24 4.67 -2.79
C SER A 41 11.36 4.27 -4.26
N SER A 42 12.23 4.91 -5.04
CA SER A 42 12.46 4.58 -6.45
C SER A 42 12.93 3.14 -6.66
N LEU A 43 13.79 2.63 -5.76
CA LEU A 43 14.26 1.25 -5.83
C LEU A 43 13.12 0.26 -5.59
N VAL A 44 12.30 0.48 -4.56
CA VAL A 44 11.16 -0.38 -4.24
C VAL A 44 10.14 -0.31 -5.36
N LEU A 45 9.84 0.87 -5.90
CA LEU A 45 8.95 1.06 -7.05
C LEU A 45 9.43 0.28 -8.28
N LYS A 46 10.72 0.40 -8.63
CA LYS A 46 11.32 -0.34 -9.76
C LYS A 46 11.11 -1.85 -9.62
N TYR A 47 11.32 -2.39 -8.41
CA TYR A 47 11.16 -3.83 -8.19
C TYR A 47 9.69 -4.24 -8.13
N THR A 48 8.83 -3.40 -7.59
CA THR A 48 7.38 -3.56 -7.60
C THR A 48 6.85 -3.67 -9.03
N LYS A 49 7.17 -2.72 -9.90
CA LYS A 49 6.76 -2.74 -11.31
C LYS A 49 7.29 -3.98 -12.05
N SER A 50 8.54 -4.35 -11.77
CA SER A 50 9.13 -5.56 -12.35
C SER A 50 8.41 -6.84 -11.88
N LEU A 51 7.99 -6.90 -10.60
CA LEU A 51 7.25 -8.04 -10.07
C LEU A 51 5.84 -8.13 -10.66
N LEU A 52 5.12 -7.01 -10.74
CA LEU A 52 3.80 -6.95 -11.38
C LEU A 52 3.88 -7.39 -12.86
N LYS A 53 4.91 -6.93 -13.61
CA LYS A 53 5.15 -7.38 -14.98
C LYS A 53 5.46 -8.88 -15.07
N LEU A 54 6.21 -9.43 -14.11
CA LEU A 54 6.50 -10.87 -14.04
C LEU A 54 5.22 -11.69 -13.90
N TYR A 55 4.28 -11.22 -13.08
CA TYR A 55 2.95 -11.82 -12.90
C TYR A 55 1.94 -11.40 -13.97
N ASN A 56 2.36 -10.76 -15.04
CA ASN A 56 1.48 -10.33 -16.15
C ASN A 56 0.30 -9.45 -15.68
N VAL A 57 0.61 -8.50 -14.78
CA VAL A 57 -0.36 -7.55 -14.21
C VAL A 57 -0.18 -6.18 -14.84
N LYS A 58 -1.28 -5.55 -15.23
CA LYS A 58 -1.37 -4.13 -15.59
C LYS A 58 -2.14 -3.40 -14.50
N VAL A 59 -1.58 -2.31 -13.99
CA VAL A 59 -2.30 -1.40 -13.09
C VAL A 59 -2.87 -0.28 -13.94
N GLU A 60 -4.17 -0.08 -13.89
CA GLU A 60 -4.88 1.04 -14.52
C GLU A 60 -5.32 2.02 -13.44
N ILE A 61 -4.97 3.29 -13.61
CA ILE A 61 -5.20 4.32 -12.60
C ILE A 61 -6.25 5.31 -13.16
N LYS A 62 -7.29 5.56 -12.37
CA LYS A 62 -8.31 6.60 -12.62
C LYS A 62 -8.23 7.65 -11.52
N GLY A 63 -8.48 8.88 -11.85
CA GLY A 63 -8.51 9.98 -10.88
C GLY A 63 -7.14 10.37 -10.33
N TYR A 64 -6.06 10.16 -11.09
CA TYR A 64 -4.70 10.53 -10.64
C TYR A 64 -4.58 12.03 -10.33
N GLU A 65 -5.35 12.87 -11.01
CA GLU A 65 -5.47 14.30 -10.77
C GLU A 65 -5.97 14.66 -9.37
N ASN A 66 -6.63 13.73 -8.69
CA ASN A 66 -7.08 13.89 -7.30
C ASN A 66 -5.95 13.68 -6.28
N LEU A 67 -4.79 13.18 -6.72
CA LEU A 67 -3.66 12.94 -5.83
C LEU A 67 -3.08 14.27 -5.35
N GLN A 68 -3.34 14.59 -4.10
CA GLN A 68 -2.81 15.80 -3.47
C GLN A 68 -1.31 15.67 -3.20
N LYS A 69 -0.63 16.83 -3.10
CA LYS A 69 0.75 16.89 -2.61
C LYS A 69 0.83 16.38 -1.17
N THR A 70 1.97 15.78 -0.83
CA THR A 70 2.28 15.34 0.55
C THR A 70 2.40 16.53 1.51
N PRO A 71 2.12 16.36 2.79
CA PRO A 71 1.74 15.10 3.47
C PRO A 71 0.26 14.75 3.29
N ALA A 72 -0.06 13.47 3.14
CA ALA A 72 -1.44 12.99 3.08
C ALA A 72 -1.55 11.55 3.59
N MET A 73 -2.75 11.17 4.02
CA MET A 73 -3.06 9.79 4.40
C MET A 73 -3.86 9.12 3.28
N ALA A 74 -3.26 8.15 2.61
CA ALA A 74 -3.93 7.30 1.63
C ALA A 74 -4.61 6.13 2.34
N VAL A 75 -5.91 5.98 2.12
CA VAL A 75 -6.76 4.95 2.74
C VAL A 75 -7.35 4.08 1.64
N ALA A 76 -7.09 2.77 1.67
CA ALA A 76 -7.54 1.85 0.64
C ALA A 76 -8.21 0.60 1.21
N ASN A 77 -9.09 -0.06 0.43
CA ASN A 77 -9.56 -1.40 0.71
C ASN A 77 -8.44 -2.44 0.58
N HIS A 78 -8.61 -3.60 1.20
CA HIS A 78 -7.56 -4.62 1.28
C HIS A 78 -8.11 -6.02 0.98
N ALA A 79 -7.89 -6.49 -0.24
CA ALA A 79 -8.33 -7.82 -0.70
C ALA A 79 -7.15 -8.80 -0.93
N SER A 80 -5.93 -8.28 -1.14
CA SER A 80 -4.79 -9.09 -1.55
C SER A 80 -3.48 -8.66 -0.88
N ASN A 81 -2.53 -9.60 -0.75
CA ASN A 81 -1.15 -9.26 -0.38
C ASN A 81 -0.46 -8.35 -1.43
N ALA A 82 -1.00 -8.28 -2.63
CA ALA A 82 -0.48 -7.43 -3.71
C ALA A 82 -0.88 -5.96 -3.57
N ASP A 83 -1.89 -5.63 -2.75
CA ASP A 83 -2.45 -4.27 -2.68
C ASP A 83 -1.40 -3.22 -2.32
N SER A 84 -0.47 -3.55 -1.42
CA SER A 84 0.65 -2.64 -1.09
C SER A 84 1.53 -2.34 -2.31
N LEU A 85 1.78 -3.33 -3.16
CA LEU A 85 2.56 -3.16 -4.39
C LEU A 85 1.76 -2.37 -5.43
N ILE A 86 0.47 -2.62 -5.51
CA ILE A 86 -0.45 -1.92 -6.41
C ILE A 86 -0.51 -0.44 -6.05
N ILE A 87 -0.71 -0.10 -4.77
CA ILE A 87 -0.68 1.29 -4.27
C ILE A 87 0.69 1.92 -4.55
N TYR A 88 1.78 1.18 -4.32
CA TYR A 88 3.12 1.68 -4.59
C TYR A 88 3.31 2.07 -6.06
N SER A 89 2.76 1.26 -6.97
CA SER A 89 2.78 1.54 -8.42
C SER A 89 1.80 2.64 -8.81
N ALA A 90 0.63 2.72 -8.18
CA ALA A 90 -0.40 3.69 -8.52
C ALA A 90 -0.07 5.12 -8.08
N LEU A 91 0.68 5.26 -6.98
CA LEU A 91 1.11 6.56 -6.47
C LEU A 91 2.48 7.00 -7.01
N GLU A 92 2.99 6.32 -8.07
CA GLU A 92 4.19 6.75 -8.79
C GLU A 92 3.98 8.15 -9.37
N LYS A 93 5.02 9.00 -9.33
CA LYS A 93 4.97 10.30 -9.95
C LYS A 93 4.89 10.17 -11.47
N GLN A 94 3.83 10.71 -12.09
CA GLN A 94 3.59 10.57 -13.53
C GLN A 94 4.37 11.61 -14.35
N ASN A 95 4.45 12.85 -13.86
CA ASN A 95 5.23 13.90 -14.51
C ASN A 95 6.65 13.88 -14.00
N LYS A 96 7.56 13.36 -14.80
CA LYS A 96 8.99 13.28 -14.47
C LYS A 96 9.74 14.39 -15.24
N ASP A 97 9.77 15.57 -14.66
CA ASP A 97 10.87 16.47 -14.97
C ASP A 97 12.16 15.91 -14.34
N GLU A 98 13.32 16.07 -14.98
CA GLU A 98 14.58 15.48 -14.52
C GLU A 98 14.95 15.80 -13.07
N GLN A 99 14.44 16.90 -12.54
CA GLN A 99 14.65 17.33 -11.15
C GLN A 99 13.61 16.77 -10.15
N ASP A 100 12.56 16.12 -10.64
CA ASP A 100 11.43 15.69 -9.83
C ASP A 100 11.71 14.36 -9.14
N LYS A 101 11.73 14.42 -7.81
CA LYS A 101 11.93 13.24 -6.96
C LYS A 101 10.65 12.42 -6.88
N GLU A 102 10.80 11.08 -6.86
CA GLU A 102 9.70 10.12 -6.71
C GLU A 102 8.94 10.32 -5.40
N ASN A 103 7.65 10.01 -5.41
CA ASN A 103 6.82 10.02 -4.21
C ASN A 103 7.36 9.05 -3.16
N VAL A 104 7.34 9.47 -1.91
CA VAL A 104 7.74 8.63 -0.78
C VAL A 104 6.50 8.12 -0.06
N LEU A 105 6.38 6.79 0.04
CA LEU A 105 5.30 6.12 0.73
C LEU A 105 5.83 5.44 1.98
N THR A 106 5.11 5.58 3.08
CA THR A 106 5.30 4.79 4.30
C THR A 106 4.01 4.05 4.65
N PHE A 107 4.12 2.88 5.25
CA PHE A 107 2.96 2.02 5.53
C PHE A 107 2.77 1.79 7.01
N LEU A 108 1.52 1.56 7.38
CA LEU A 108 1.17 0.97 8.65
C LEU A 108 0.89 -0.52 8.42
N ALA A 109 1.67 -1.40 9.04
CA ALA A 109 1.61 -2.83 8.79
C ALA A 109 1.44 -3.65 10.09
N LYS A 110 0.97 -4.90 9.96
CA LYS A 110 0.90 -5.83 11.10
C LYS A 110 2.29 -6.26 11.54
N LYS A 111 2.52 -6.35 12.85
CA LYS A 111 3.81 -6.77 13.44
C LYS A 111 4.24 -8.17 12.98
N GLU A 112 3.30 -9.07 12.74
CA GLU A 112 3.59 -10.45 12.29
C GLU A 112 4.33 -10.48 10.93
N LEU A 113 4.27 -9.39 10.13
CA LEU A 113 5.04 -9.29 8.88
C LEU A 113 6.56 -9.18 9.13
N GLU A 114 6.99 -8.81 10.33
CA GLU A 114 8.40 -8.81 10.70
C GLU A 114 9.00 -10.22 10.73
N ASN A 115 8.18 -11.26 10.89
CA ASN A 115 8.60 -12.66 10.88
C ASN A 115 8.93 -13.16 9.45
N LYS A 116 8.47 -12.46 8.41
CA LYS A 116 8.73 -12.80 7.00
C LYS A 116 9.97 -12.07 6.51
N LYS A 117 11.12 -12.74 6.48
CA LYS A 117 12.45 -12.13 6.22
C LYS A 117 12.46 -11.15 5.04
N VAL A 118 12.00 -11.56 3.85
CA VAL A 118 12.03 -10.69 2.64
C VAL A 118 11.08 -9.50 2.79
N THR A 119 9.86 -9.75 3.26
CA THR A 119 8.86 -8.69 3.52
C THR A 119 9.40 -7.68 4.52
N LYS A 120 9.99 -8.14 5.63
CA LYS A 120 10.60 -7.27 6.64
C LYS A 120 11.65 -6.34 6.04
N TRP A 121 12.56 -6.85 5.21
CA TRP A 121 13.61 -6.01 4.60
C TRP A 121 13.04 -4.92 3.68
N ILE A 122 12.00 -5.25 2.90
CA ILE A 122 11.33 -4.26 2.04
C ILE A 122 10.66 -3.20 2.90
N LEU A 123 9.86 -3.63 3.89
CA LEU A 123 9.12 -2.75 4.77
C LEU A 123 10.03 -1.82 5.59
N GLN A 124 11.19 -2.32 6.03
CA GLN A 124 12.20 -1.52 6.71
C GLN A 124 12.82 -0.45 5.80
N LEU A 125 13.00 -0.75 4.50
CA LEU A 125 13.54 0.22 3.54
C LEU A 125 12.61 1.41 3.29
N ILE A 126 11.31 1.25 3.50
CA ILE A 126 10.30 2.28 3.29
C ILE A 126 9.75 2.82 4.62
N ASP A 127 10.52 2.70 5.69
CA ASP A 127 10.21 3.23 7.02
C ASP A 127 8.79 2.83 7.51
N THR A 128 8.42 1.56 7.32
CA THR A 128 7.10 1.04 7.73
C THR A 128 6.97 0.98 9.24
N PHE A 129 5.83 1.40 9.75
CA PHE A 129 5.45 1.29 11.15
C PHE A 129 4.70 -0.01 11.41
N PHE A 130 5.15 -0.78 12.39
CA PHE A 130 4.56 -2.08 12.72
C PHE A 130 3.66 -1.99 13.94
N ILE A 131 2.41 -2.40 13.79
CA ILE A 131 1.41 -2.34 14.85
C ILE A 131 1.09 -3.74 15.41
N ASP A 132 1.21 -3.88 16.73
CA ASP A 132 0.79 -5.07 17.47
C ASP A 132 -0.61 -4.87 18.02
N ARG A 133 -1.60 -5.45 17.36
CA ARG A 133 -3.02 -5.25 17.73
C ARG A 133 -3.41 -5.85 19.07
N LYS A 134 -2.59 -6.74 19.61
CA LYS A 134 -2.81 -7.32 20.94
C LYS A 134 -2.41 -6.35 22.04
N LYS A 135 -1.59 -5.34 21.72
CA LYS A 135 -1.05 -4.35 22.65
C LYS A 135 -1.60 -2.96 22.36
N ILE A 136 -2.77 -2.65 22.91
CA ILE A 136 -3.54 -1.43 22.59
C ILE A 136 -2.71 -0.15 22.83
N LYS A 137 -2.02 -0.02 23.97
CA LYS A 137 -1.22 1.17 24.29
C LYS A 137 -0.06 1.36 23.33
N GLU A 138 0.72 0.29 23.05
CA GLU A 138 1.85 0.34 22.09
C GLU A 138 1.33 0.67 20.67
N SER A 139 0.20 0.08 20.28
CA SER A 139 -0.46 0.35 19.00
C SER A 139 -0.84 1.81 18.84
N PHE A 140 -1.35 2.45 19.90
CA PHE A 140 -1.70 3.87 19.86
C PHE A 140 -0.44 4.75 19.70
N THR A 141 0.63 4.46 20.45
CA THR A 141 1.91 5.18 20.31
C THR A 141 2.44 5.05 18.88
N THR A 142 2.48 3.82 18.34
CA THR A 142 2.91 3.58 16.94
C THR A 142 2.09 4.37 15.93
N LEU A 143 0.77 4.45 16.11
CA LEU A 143 -0.11 5.26 15.26
C LEU A 143 0.22 6.76 15.34
N VAL A 144 0.49 7.28 16.52
CA VAL A 144 0.88 8.69 16.72
C VAL A 144 2.20 8.97 16.01
N ASP A 145 3.19 8.10 16.19
CA ASP A 145 4.52 8.24 15.58
C ASP A 145 4.44 8.14 14.05
N PHE A 146 3.63 7.20 13.53
CA PHE A 146 3.34 7.11 12.10
C PHE A 146 2.77 8.42 11.53
N GLY A 147 1.75 8.99 12.19
CA GLY A 147 1.15 10.23 11.72
C GLY A 147 2.12 11.42 11.78
N LYS A 148 2.92 11.53 12.85
CA LYS A 148 3.99 12.54 12.94
C LYS A 148 5.00 12.37 11.81
N PHE A 149 5.45 11.14 11.56
CA PHE A 149 6.39 10.84 10.47
C PHE A 149 5.83 11.26 9.12
N VAL A 150 4.58 10.92 8.82
CA VAL A 150 3.91 11.30 7.57
C VAL A 150 3.92 12.82 7.40
N ARG A 151 3.55 13.58 8.44
CA ARG A 151 3.53 15.03 8.41
C ARG A 151 4.94 15.62 8.26
N ASP A 152 5.86 15.21 9.11
CA ASP A 152 7.19 15.85 9.25
C ASP A 152 8.12 15.50 8.08
N LYS A 153 8.00 14.28 7.54
CA LYS A 153 8.76 13.83 6.37
C LYS A 153 8.07 14.10 5.04
N LYS A 154 6.87 14.69 5.07
CA LYS A 154 6.08 15.01 3.88
C LYS A 154 5.93 13.79 2.95
N THR A 155 5.38 12.68 3.50
CA THR A 155 5.18 11.42 2.77
C THR A 155 3.69 11.11 2.59
N TYR A 156 3.38 10.10 1.77
CA TYR A 156 2.07 9.46 1.81
C TYR A 156 2.08 8.36 2.88
N GLY A 157 1.22 8.52 3.89
CA GLY A 157 0.96 7.46 4.86
C GLY A 157 -0.11 6.52 4.35
N VAL A 158 0.24 5.28 4.00
CA VAL A 158 -0.70 4.30 3.44
C VAL A 158 -1.25 3.40 4.53
N VAL A 159 -2.58 3.31 4.60
CA VAL A 159 -3.29 2.48 5.58
C VAL A 159 -4.39 1.67 4.91
N PHE A 160 -4.50 0.41 5.31
CA PHE A 160 -5.63 -0.48 5.02
C PHE A 160 -6.49 -0.60 6.30
N PRO A 161 -7.52 0.26 6.47
CA PRO A 161 -8.18 0.41 7.76
C PRO A 161 -9.08 -0.76 8.16
N GLU A 162 -9.40 -1.66 7.24
CA GLU A 162 -10.06 -2.94 7.54
C GLU A 162 -9.24 -3.76 8.55
N GLY A 163 -7.95 -3.61 8.42
CA GLY A 163 -7.02 -4.29 9.28
C GLY A 163 -6.82 -5.78 9.00
N THR A 164 -7.65 -6.39 8.19
CA THR A 164 -7.54 -7.75 7.65
C THR A 164 -7.80 -7.67 6.16
N ARG A 165 -7.46 -8.71 5.42
CA ARG A 165 -7.88 -8.84 4.02
C ARG A 165 -9.33 -9.31 3.97
N THR A 166 -10.05 -8.82 2.98
CA THR A 166 -11.40 -9.27 2.67
C THR A 166 -11.36 -10.72 2.18
N GLU A 167 -12.11 -11.62 2.81
CA GLU A 167 -12.18 -13.03 2.41
C GLU A 167 -13.46 -13.35 1.64
N ASP A 168 -14.52 -12.62 1.91
CA ASP A 168 -15.88 -12.80 1.37
C ASP A 168 -16.24 -11.83 0.23
N GLY A 169 -15.29 -11.03 -0.22
CA GLY A 169 -15.50 -10.02 -1.26
C GLY A 169 -16.21 -8.76 -0.78
N HIS A 170 -16.46 -8.58 0.53
CA HIS A 170 -17.06 -7.38 1.10
C HIS A 170 -16.03 -6.54 1.86
N ILE A 171 -16.06 -5.23 1.65
CA ILE A 171 -15.23 -4.29 2.42
C ILE A 171 -15.66 -4.33 3.88
N GLN A 172 -14.72 -4.62 4.75
CA GLN A 172 -14.96 -4.68 6.20
C GLN A 172 -15.09 -3.28 6.81
N ASN A 173 -15.57 -3.20 8.06
CA ASN A 173 -15.66 -1.93 8.75
C ASN A 173 -14.28 -1.33 9.00
N PHE A 174 -14.14 -0.04 8.75
CA PHE A 174 -12.89 0.67 8.92
C PHE A 174 -12.61 0.98 10.39
N LYS A 175 -11.41 0.62 10.84
CA LYS A 175 -10.92 0.95 12.18
C LYS A 175 -10.60 2.43 12.28
N ILE A 176 -11.09 3.08 13.32
CA ILE A 176 -11.01 4.54 13.49
C ILE A 176 -9.60 5.08 13.80
N GLY A 177 -8.65 4.21 14.18
CA GLY A 177 -7.32 4.62 14.64
C GLY A 177 -6.59 5.53 13.66
N ALA A 178 -6.53 5.16 12.37
CA ALA A 178 -5.91 5.98 11.34
C ALA A 178 -6.59 7.34 11.18
N PHE A 179 -7.92 7.39 11.28
CA PHE A 179 -8.71 8.62 11.15
C PHE A 179 -8.50 9.57 12.33
N LYS A 180 -8.37 9.03 13.57
CA LYS A 180 -7.97 9.81 14.76
C LYS A 180 -6.61 10.48 14.55
N ILE A 181 -5.66 9.76 13.94
CA ILE A 181 -4.33 10.29 13.69
C ILE A 181 -4.33 11.30 12.53
N ALA A 182 -5.07 11.05 11.44
CA ALA A 182 -5.24 12.02 10.37
C ALA A 182 -5.77 13.36 10.90
N LYS A 183 -6.81 13.31 11.76
CA LYS A 183 -7.35 14.47 12.46
C LYS A 183 -6.29 15.17 13.33
N LYS A 184 -5.62 14.43 14.20
CA LYS A 184 -4.61 14.97 15.14
C LYS A 184 -3.43 15.63 14.43
N GLN A 185 -3.03 15.11 13.26
CA GLN A 185 -1.89 15.61 12.49
C GLN A 185 -2.30 16.56 11.34
N PHE A 186 -3.59 16.92 11.26
CA PHE A 186 -4.12 17.78 10.21
C PHE A 186 -3.79 17.30 8.79
N LEU A 187 -3.92 15.99 8.57
CA LEU A 187 -3.64 15.36 7.29
C LEU A 187 -4.91 15.22 6.45
N PRO A 188 -4.90 15.59 5.17
CA PRO A 188 -5.98 15.22 4.26
C PRO A 188 -6.02 13.70 4.09
N ILE A 189 -7.21 13.15 3.82
CA ILE A 189 -7.41 11.73 3.57
C ILE A 189 -7.72 11.53 2.10
N ILE A 190 -6.98 10.65 1.43
CA ILE A 190 -7.18 10.26 0.04
C ILE A 190 -7.79 8.86 0.02
N PRO A 191 -9.10 8.70 -0.22
CA PRO A 191 -9.70 7.39 -0.40
C PRO A 191 -9.25 6.78 -1.73
N ILE A 192 -8.92 5.48 -1.73
CA ILE A 192 -8.47 4.75 -2.92
C ILE A 192 -9.20 3.41 -3.00
N THR A 193 -9.83 3.14 -4.13
CA THR A 193 -10.42 1.83 -4.41
C THR A 193 -9.47 0.99 -5.25
N ILE A 194 -9.27 -0.27 -4.85
CA ILE A 194 -8.51 -1.27 -5.59
C ILE A 194 -9.45 -2.37 -6.01
N ASN A 195 -9.59 -2.57 -7.31
CA ASN A 195 -10.44 -3.60 -7.91
C ASN A 195 -9.58 -4.72 -8.51
N ASN A 196 -10.06 -5.95 -8.42
CA ASN A 196 -9.51 -7.13 -9.09
C ASN A 196 -8.06 -7.52 -8.67
N SER A 197 -7.65 -7.24 -7.43
CA SER A 197 -6.29 -7.56 -6.96
C SER A 197 -6.12 -9.00 -6.45
N GLY A 198 -7.20 -9.73 -6.20
CA GLY A 198 -7.17 -11.04 -5.54
C GLY A 198 -6.31 -12.09 -6.25
N ARG A 199 -6.27 -12.06 -7.58
CA ARG A 199 -5.55 -13.03 -8.41
C ARG A 199 -4.16 -12.59 -8.87
N VAL A 200 -3.61 -11.51 -8.34
CA VAL A 200 -2.30 -10.97 -8.77
C VAL A 200 -1.19 -12.02 -8.67
N PHE A 201 -1.13 -12.77 -7.59
CA PHE A 201 -0.10 -13.80 -7.35
C PHE A 201 -0.51 -15.21 -7.80
N ASP A 202 -1.63 -15.37 -8.51
CA ASP A 202 -1.98 -16.65 -9.11
C ASP A 202 -1.05 -16.96 -10.30
N SER A 203 -0.13 -17.90 -10.09
CA SER A 203 0.85 -18.33 -11.11
C SER A 203 0.27 -19.27 -12.17
N ASN A 204 -0.94 -19.80 -11.96
CA ASN A 204 -1.65 -20.65 -12.94
C ASN A 204 -2.40 -19.83 -13.98
N ARG A 205 -2.59 -18.54 -13.73
CA ARG A 205 -3.26 -17.62 -14.63
C ARG A 205 -2.49 -17.49 -15.95
N LYS A 206 -3.19 -17.60 -17.06
CA LYS A 206 -2.64 -17.48 -18.41
C LYS A 206 -2.84 -16.06 -18.98
N GLU A 207 -3.96 -15.46 -18.66
CA GLU A 207 -4.38 -14.14 -19.13
C GLU A 207 -3.61 -12.99 -18.42
N LYS A 208 -3.60 -11.83 -19.08
CA LYS A 208 -3.17 -10.58 -18.47
C LYS A 208 -4.23 -10.13 -17.46
N LEU A 209 -3.82 -9.82 -16.25
CA LEU A 209 -4.71 -9.28 -15.22
C LEU A 209 -4.64 -7.76 -15.24
N VAL A 210 -5.80 -7.13 -15.35
CA VAL A 210 -5.93 -5.69 -15.15
C VAL A 210 -6.45 -5.46 -13.74
N VAL A 211 -5.66 -4.70 -12.96
CA VAL A 211 -6.05 -4.22 -11.64
C VAL A 211 -6.35 -2.74 -11.77
N GLU A 212 -7.57 -2.35 -11.46
CA GLU A 212 -7.99 -0.95 -11.49
C GLU A 212 -7.76 -0.31 -10.13
N VAL A 213 -7.18 0.90 -10.14
CA VAL A 213 -7.02 1.75 -8.97
C VAL A 213 -7.72 3.06 -9.21
N ILE A 214 -8.65 3.42 -8.33
CA ILE A 214 -9.40 4.69 -8.42
C ILE A 214 -8.98 5.57 -7.26
N ILE A 215 -8.34 6.71 -7.57
CA ILE A 215 -7.97 7.73 -6.60
C ILE A 215 -9.13 8.72 -6.53
N HIS A 216 -9.82 8.77 -5.40
CA HIS A 216 -10.98 9.62 -5.22
C HIS A 216 -10.58 11.03 -4.76
N LYS A 217 -11.54 11.96 -4.89
CA LYS A 217 -11.38 13.34 -4.38
C LYS A 217 -11.01 13.29 -2.89
N PRO A 218 -9.96 14.00 -2.48
CA PRO A 218 -9.48 13.96 -1.11
C PRO A 218 -10.46 14.64 -0.15
N ILE A 219 -10.56 14.09 1.05
CA ILE A 219 -11.20 14.73 2.17
C ILE A 219 -10.19 15.73 2.73
N LYS A 220 -10.43 17.02 2.52
CA LYS A 220 -9.50 18.11 2.84
C LYS A 220 -9.20 18.17 4.35
N ALA A 221 -7.99 18.57 4.72
CA ALA A 221 -7.53 18.62 6.12
C ALA A 221 -8.43 19.46 7.07
N PRO A 222 -8.97 20.64 6.67
CA PRO A 222 -9.90 21.39 7.54
C PRO A 222 -11.17 20.59 7.85
N PHE A 223 -11.72 19.86 6.85
CA PHE A 223 -12.89 19.00 7.08
C PHE A 223 -12.51 17.80 7.98
N VAL A 224 -11.34 17.17 7.77
CA VAL A 224 -10.84 16.10 8.63
C VAL A 224 -10.74 16.56 10.08
N ALA A 225 -10.23 17.76 10.32
CA ALA A 225 -10.08 18.32 11.67
C ALA A 225 -11.43 18.59 12.36
N SER A 226 -12.48 18.96 11.61
CA SER A 226 -13.80 19.33 12.17
C SER A 226 -14.68 18.13 12.48
N GLN A 227 -14.45 16.96 11.85
CA GLN A 227 -15.37 15.82 11.97
C GLN A 227 -14.94 14.80 13.05
N PRO A 228 -15.87 14.02 13.63
CA PRO A 228 -15.56 12.83 14.42
C PRO A 228 -14.82 11.79 13.56
N ALA A 229 -13.90 11.04 14.19
CA ALA A 229 -13.11 10.02 13.47
C ALA A 229 -13.99 8.89 12.91
N GLU A 230 -15.07 8.58 13.58
CA GLU A 230 -16.08 7.59 13.17
C GLU A 230 -16.78 8.03 11.88
N ALA A 231 -17.17 9.30 11.79
CA ALA A 231 -17.80 9.88 10.60
C ALA A 231 -16.82 9.90 9.41
N LEU A 232 -15.54 10.20 9.66
CA LEU A 232 -14.49 10.15 8.65
C LEU A 232 -14.26 8.72 8.13
N ALA A 233 -14.25 7.72 9.02
CA ALA A 233 -14.09 6.32 8.67
C ALA A 233 -15.26 5.84 7.79
N LEU A 234 -16.49 6.16 8.18
CA LEU A 234 -17.69 5.84 7.42
C LEU A 234 -17.69 6.54 6.05
N LYS A 235 -17.38 7.82 6.01
CA LYS A 235 -17.30 8.59 4.77
C LYS A 235 -16.28 8.00 3.79
N ALA A 236 -15.07 7.70 4.28
CA ALA A 236 -14.03 7.10 3.45
C ALA A 236 -14.43 5.70 2.96
N LYS A 237 -15.05 4.88 3.83
CA LYS A 237 -15.59 3.56 3.47
C LYS A 237 -16.62 3.69 2.35
N ASN A 238 -17.62 4.55 2.51
CA ASN A 238 -18.69 4.72 1.51
C ASN A 238 -18.14 5.17 0.15
N ILE A 239 -17.17 6.10 0.14
CA ILE A 239 -16.53 6.53 -1.12
C ILE A 239 -15.84 5.36 -1.82
N ILE A 240 -15.12 4.52 -1.08
CA ILE A 240 -14.40 3.37 -1.63
C ILE A 240 -15.40 2.29 -2.09
N GLU A 241 -16.41 2.00 -1.30
CA GLU A 241 -17.38 0.94 -1.54
C GLU A 241 -18.27 1.21 -2.76
N GLN A 242 -18.64 2.46 -3.02
CA GLN A 242 -19.42 2.86 -4.19
C GLN A 242 -18.73 2.52 -5.53
N ASN A 243 -17.41 2.40 -5.55
CA ASN A 243 -16.63 2.10 -6.73
C ASN A 243 -15.94 0.73 -6.66
N TYR A 244 -16.21 -0.02 -5.61
CA TYR A 244 -15.63 -1.34 -5.42
C TYR A 244 -16.43 -2.40 -6.18
N VAL A 245 -15.74 -3.09 -7.09
CA VAL A 245 -16.29 -4.25 -7.79
C VAL A 245 -15.99 -5.50 -6.95
N LYS A 246 -17.07 -6.12 -6.48
CA LYS A 246 -17.00 -7.33 -5.67
C LYS A 246 -16.18 -8.41 -6.36
N HIS A 247 -15.10 -8.85 -5.75
CA HIS A 247 -14.32 -9.97 -6.25
C HIS A 247 -15.06 -11.28 -5.91
N THR A 248 -15.60 -11.92 -6.91
CA THR A 248 -16.15 -13.28 -6.73
C THR A 248 -14.99 -14.21 -6.42
N ALA A 249 -14.90 -14.66 -5.18
CA ALA A 249 -13.84 -15.58 -4.76
C ALA A 249 -13.93 -16.85 -5.59
N GLU A 250 -12.81 -17.38 -6.10
CA GLU A 250 -12.74 -18.64 -6.87
C GLU A 250 -13.44 -19.83 -6.19
N LYS A 251 -13.73 -19.75 -4.90
CA LYS A 251 -14.47 -20.76 -4.15
C LYS A 251 -15.94 -20.91 -4.59
N GLU A 252 -16.57 -19.83 -5.10
CA GLU A 252 -17.95 -19.92 -5.58
C GLU A 252 -18.03 -20.48 -6.99
N LEU A 253 -17.05 -20.23 -7.85
CA LEU A 253 -16.95 -20.79 -9.19
C LEU A 253 -16.67 -22.30 -9.21
N LYS A 254 -16.12 -22.87 -8.14
CA LYS A 254 -15.87 -24.31 -7.98
C LYS A 254 -17.03 -25.08 -7.34
N LYS A 255 -18.02 -24.39 -6.76
CA LYS A 255 -19.22 -25.01 -6.18
C LYS A 255 -20.40 -25.09 -7.16
N GLY A 256 -20.25 -24.50 -8.34
CA GLY A 256 -21.27 -24.50 -9.40
C GLY A 256 -20.94 -25.39 -10.62
N LYS A 257 -20.00 -26.35 -10.46
CA LYS A 257 -19.73 -27.39 -11.48
C LYS A 257 -19.85 -28.75 -10.86
#